data_fb6817045f127f17840c9a34e61466b3
#
_entry.id   fb6817045f127f17840c9a34e61466b3
#
_cell.length_a   1.000
_cell.length_b   1.000
_cell.length_c   1.000
_cell.angle_alpha   90.00
_cell.angle_beta   90.00
_cell.angle_gamma   90.00
#
_symmetry.space_group_name_H-M   'P 1'
#
loop_
_entity.id
_entity.type
_entity.pdbx_description
1 polymer ?
#
loop_
_entity_poly.entity_id
_entity_poly.type
_entity_poly.pdbx_seq_one_letter_code
_entity_poly.pdbx_strand_id
1 'polypeptide(L)'
;LKDVKGTEITGTNTMLEKQTIDQVKAGEIVTVNFDQNMCLQSGNYLLALGCTGFENGNFTVYSRLYDVCNLQVVSDHDTVGYVDMGTKVTYL
;
A
#
# COMPACT_ATOMS: atom_id res chain seq x y z
N LEU A 1 -0.61 -3.92 2.62
CA LEU A 1 -1.60 -4.71 1.89
C LEU A 1 -1.33 -6.20 2.10
N LYS A 2 -2.33 -6.94 2.50
CA LYS A 2 -2.20 -8.37 2.76
C LYS A 2 -3.35 -9.14 2.14
N ASP A 3 -3.16 -10.47 2.01
CA ASP A 3 -4.25 -11.34 1.60
C ASP A 3 -5.20 -11.60 2.78
N VAL A 4 -6.29 -12.32 2.53
CA VAL A 4 -7.30 -12.60 3.57
C VAL A 4 -6.80 -13.58 4.64
N LYS A 5 -5.68 -14.23 4.40
CA LYS A 5 -5.03 -15.13 5.38
C LYS A 5 -4.04 -14.39 6.28
N GLY A 6 -3.79 -13.11 6.00
CA GLY A 6 -2.90 -12.29 6.79
C GLY A 6 -1.46 -12.22 6.28
N THR A 7 -1.18 -12.80 5.10
CA THR A 7 0.16 -12.71 4.50
C THR A 7 0.37 -11.32 3.91
N GLU A 8 1.42 -10.63 4.35
CA GLU A 8 1.81 -9.35 3.79
C GLU A 8 2.29 -9.54 2.35
N ILE A 9 1.70 -8.78 1.43
CA ILE A 9 2.03 -8.85 0.01
C ILE A 9 2.93 -7.69 -0.37
N THR A 10 2.53 -6.48 -0.01
CA THR A 10 3.30 -5.29 -0.32
C THR A 10 2.91 -4.17 0.63
N GLY A 11 3.78 -3.20 0.74
CA GLY A 11 3.51 -2.00 1.51
C GLY A 11 4.54 -0.94 1.19
N THR A 12 4.15 0.30 1.41
CA THR A 12 5.06 1.43 1.25
C THR A 12 4.62 2.56 2.17
N ASN A 13 5.40 3.61 2.18
CA ASN A 13 5.09 4.83 2.89
C ASN A 13 5.81 6.02 2.23
N THR A 14 5.52 7.21 2.70
CA THR A 14 6.13 8.41 2.12
C THR A 14 7.65 8.44 2.26
N MET A 15 8.21 7.89 3.34
CA MET A 15 9.66 7.84 3.53
C MET A 15 10.33 6.88 2.56
N LEU A 16 9.77 5.69 2.38
CA LEU A 16 10.30 4.70 1.44
C LEU A 16 10.26 5.21 0.01
N GLU A 17 9.25 6.00 -0.33
CA GLU A 17 9.10 6.62 -1.64
C GLU A 17 9.85 7.95 -1.75
N LYS A 18 10.61 8.33 -0.72
CA LYS A 18 11.42 9.56 -0.67
C LYS A 18 10.60 10.84 -0.85
N GLN A 19 9.39 10.84 -0.34
CA GLN A 19 8.46 11.97 -0.35
C GLN A 19 8.12 12.32 1.09
N THR A 20 9.12 12.76 1.85
CA THR A 20 8.93 13.09 3.25
C THR A 20 8.07 14.33 3.41
N ILE A 21 7.19 14.30 4.40
CA ILE A 21 6.42 15.44 4.85
C ILE A 21 7.15 16.01 6.07
N ASP A 22 7.68 17.23 5.93
CA ASP A 22 8.58 17.77 6.95
C ASP A 22 7.84 18.12 8.23
N GLN A 23 7.14 19.22 8.26
CA GLN A 23 6.49 19.70 9.46
C GLN A 23 5.02 20.01 9.19
N VAL A 24 4.16 19.50 10.05
CA VAL A 24 2.73 19.77 9.99
C VAL A 24 2.33 20.51 11.26
N LYS A 25 1.61 21.62 11.08
CA LYS A 25 1.14 22.45 12.18
C LYS A 25 -0.26 22.03 12.61
N ALA A 26 -0.61 22.32 13.84
CA ALA A 26 -1.96 22.07 14.36
C ALA A 26 -3.02 22.76 13.49
N GLY A 27 -4.06 22.03 13.13
CA GLY A 27 -5.14 22.53 12.25
C GLY A 27 -4.87 22.44 10.76
N GLU A 28 -3.65 22.08 10.38
CA GLU A 28 -3.28 21.89 8.98
C GLU A 28 -3.75 20.53 8.46
N ILE A 29 -4.28 20.50 7.25
CA ILE A 29 -4.74 19.26 6.60
C ILE A 29 -3.78 18.96 5.47
N VAL A 30 -3.22 17.75 5.49
CA VAL A 30 -2.33 17.24 4.45
C VAL A 30 -3.01 16.07 3.76
N THR A 31 -3.07 16.13 2.44
CA THR A 31 -3.58 15.03 1.62
C THR A 31 -2.43 14.32 0.94
N VAL A 32 -2.38 13.00 1.12
CA VAL A 32 -1.36 12.16 0.50
C VAL A 32 -2.04 11.20 -0.48
N ASN A 33 -1.56 11.20 -1.71
CA ASN A 33 -2.05 10.30 -2.75
C ASN A 33 -1.00 9.26 -3.06
N PHE A 34 -1.40 8.00 -3.11
CA PHE A 34 -0.56 6.90 -3.55
C PHE A 34 -1.11 6.37 -4.87
N ASP A 35 -0.39 6.65 -5.95
CA ASP A 35 -0.75 6.17 -7.29
C ASP A 35 0.15 4.98 -7.63
N GLN A 36 -0.44 3.87 -8.01
CA GLN A 36 0.32 2.66 -8.31
C GLN A 36 -0.41 1.78 -9.31
N ASN A 37 0.37 1.03 -10.07
CA ASN A 37 -0.19 0.06 -11.00
C ASN A 37 -0.77 -1.12 -10.24
N MET A 38 -1.95 -1.56 -10.67
CA MET A 38 -2.57 -2.76 -10.11
C MET A 38 -2.01 -3.99 -10.83
N CYS A 39 -1.06 -4.65 -10.20
CA CYS A 39 -0.42 -5.85 -10.74
C CYS A 39 -0.74 -7.11 -9.92
N LEU A 40 -1.75 -7.05 -9.07
CA LEU A 40 -2.16 -8.18 -8.26
C LEU A 40 -3.06 -9.14 -9.05
N GLN A 41 -2.97 -10.41 -8.72
CA GLN A 41 -3.91 -11.41 -9.22
C GLN A 41 -5.32 -11.14 -8.71
N SER A 42 -6.31 -11.66 -9.40
CA SER A 42 -7.69 -11.60 -8.95
C SER A 42 -7.83 -12.17 -7.55
N GLY A 43 -8.58 -11.50 -6.70
CA GLY A 43 -8.79 -11.94 -5.34
C GLY A 43 -9.18 -10.79 -4.43
N ASN A 44 -9.25 -11.11 -3.15
CA ASN A 44 -9.59 -10.15 -2.11
C ASN A 44 -8.36 -9.88 -1.25
N TYR A 45 -8.14 -8.60 -0.98
CA TYR A 45 -6.99 -8.12 -0.22
C TYR A 45 -7.46 -7.15 0.85
N LEU A 46 -6.70 -7.07 1.93
CA LEU A 46 -6.99 -6.19 3.06
C LEU A 46 -5.95 -5.08 3.11
N LEU A 47 -6.42 -3.86 3.16
CA LEU A 47 -5.57 -2.67 3.24
C LEU A 47 -5.54 -2.15 4.67
N ALA A 48 -4.36 -1.93 5.19
CA ALA A 48 -4.13 -1.22 6.43
C ALA A 48 -3.46 0.12 6.13
N LEU A 49 -3.78 1.12 6.92
CA LEU A 49 -3.23 2.47 6.81
C LEU A 49 -2.62 2.90 8.13
N GLY A 50 -1.60 3.73 8.06
CA GLY A 50 -0.97 4.27 9.25
C GLY A 50 -0.46 5.68 9.03
N CYS A 51 -0.45 6.43 10.11
CA CYS A 51 0.17 7.76 10.14
C CYS A 51 1.12 7.80 11.34
N THR A 52 2.39 8.04 11.05
CA THR A 52 3.43 8.10 12.06
C THR A 52 4.28 9.33 11.85
N GLY A 53 5.10 9.65 12.83
CA GLY A 53 6.00 10.78 12.73
C GLY A 53 6.95 10.81 13.91
N PHE A 54 7.60 11.97 14.07
CA PHE A 54 8.51 12.21 15.18
C PHE A 54 8.07 13.46 15.92
N GLU A 55 7.96 13.36 17.24
CA GLU A 55 7.74 14.48 18.13
C GLU A 55 8.95 14.59 19.07
N ASN A 56 9.63 15.74 19.04
CA ASN A 56 10.81 15.97 19.86
C ASN A 56 11.87 14.86 19.70
N GLY A 57 12.03 14.35 18.48
CA GLY A 57 12.97 13.27 18.17
C GLY A 57 12.47 11.86 18.49
N ASN A 58 11.29 11.73 19.05
CA ASN A 58 10.70 10.43 19.40
C ASN A 58 9.73 9.95 18.33
N PHE A 59 9.89 8.70 17.92
CA PHE A 59 8.95 8.08 16.98
C PHE A 59 7.57 7.97 17.61
N THR A 60 6.56 8.45 16.91
CA THR A 60 5.20 8.51 17.40
C THR A 60 4.22 7.93 16.38
N VAL A 61 3.32 7.09 16.83
CA VAL A 61 2.23 6.56 16.02
C VAL A 61 0.99 7.41 16.29
N TYR A 62 0.54 8.14 15.27
CA TYR A 62 -0.66 8.98 15.38
C TYR A 62 -1.92 8.19 15.12
N SER A 63 -1.88 7.29 14.15
CA SER A 63 -3.04 6.47 13.81
C SER A 63 -2.59 5.18 13.13
N ARG A 64 -3.26 4.09 13.46
CA ARG A 64 -3.14 2.83 12.74
C ARG A 64 -4.53 2.25 12.55
N LEU A 65 -4.86 2.00 11.29
CA LEU A 65 -6.13 1.43 10.90
C LEU A 65 -5.86 0.10 10.22
N TYR A 66 -6.17 -0.98 10.90
CA TYR A 66 -5.95 -2.33 10.39
C TYR A 66 -7.17 -2.79 9.61
N ASP A 67 -6.92 -3.34 8.43
CA ASP A 67 -7.94 -3.98 7.58
C ASP A 67 -9.15 -3.07 7.32
N VAL A 68 -8.88 -1.79 7.09
CA VAL A 68 -9.94 -0.78 6.93
C VAL A 68 -10.66 -0.88 5.60
N CYS A 69 -10.06 -1.53 4.63
CA CYS A 69 -10.63 -1.64 3.29
C CYS A 69 -10.43 -3.05 2.74
N ASN A 70 -11.49 -3.64 2.25
CA ASN A 70 -11.44 -4.86 1.48
C ASN A 70 -11.32 -4.47 0.01
N LEU A 71 -10.19 -4.80 -0.59
CA LEU A 71 -9.91 -4.50 -1.99
C LEU A 71 -10.14 -5.75 -2.81
N GLN A 72 -11.13 -5.70 -3.68
CA GLN A 72 -11.38 -6.79 -4.62
C GLN A 72 -10.71 -6.47 -5.96
N VAL A 73 -9.81 -7.34 -6.39
CA VAL A 73 -9.18 -7.22 -7.71
C VAL A 73 -9.84 -8.21 -8.65
N VAL A 74 -10.27 -7.71 -9.80
CA VAL A 74 -10.89 -8.50 -10.85
C VAL A 74 -10.05 -8.37 -12.12
N SER A 75 -9.67 -9.50 -12.68
CA SER A 75 -8.86 -9.54 -13.89
C SER A 75 -9.32 -10.70 -14.78
N ASP A 76 -9.22 -10.52 -16.08
CA ASP A 76 -9.44 -11.58 -17.06
C ASP A 76 -8.14 -12.33 -17.41
N HIS A 77 -7.03 -11.95 -16.78
CA HIS A 77 -5.71 -12.53 -17.02
C HIS A 77 -5.14 -13.10 -15.72
N ASP A 78 -5.20 -14.40 -15.58
CA ASP A 78 -4.73 -15.09 -14.39
C ASP A 78 -3.37 -15.75 -14.65
N THR A 79 -2.45 -15.52 -13.72
CA THR A 79 -1.14 -16.17 -13.70
C THR A 79 -0.95 -16.88 -12.37
N VAL A 80 0.28 -17.10 -11.95
CA VAL A 80 0.60 -17.82 -10.72
C VAL A 80 1.11 -16.85 -9.67
N GLY A 81 0.67 -17.03 -8.43
CA GLY A 81 1.14 -16.23 -7.30
C GLY A 81 0.30 -14.99 -7.08
N TYR A 82 0.90 -13.97 -6.44
CA TYR A 82 0.22 -12.75 -6.06
C TYR A 82 0.29 -11.65 -7.13
N VAL A 83 1.29 -11.72 -7.99
CA VAL A 83 1.63 -10.60 -8.86
C VAL A 83 1.62 -11.04 -10.31
N ASP A 84 0.96 -10.26 -11.16
CA ASP A 84 1.06 -10.35 -12.61
C ASP A 84 2.14 -9.38 -13.08
N MET A 85 3.23 -9.90 -13.58
CA MET A 85 4.36 -9.09 -14.03
C MET A 85 4.23 -8.61 -15.48
N GLY A 86 3.09 -8.87 -16.11
CA GLY A 86 2.87 -8.44 -17.49
C GLY A 86 3.77 -9.12 -18.49
N THR A 87 4.12 -10.38 -18.24
CA THR A 87 5.05 -11.13 -19.07
C THR A 87 4.50 -11.31 -20.48
N LYS A 88 5.35 -11.07 -21.45
CA LYS A 88 5.07 -11.35 -22.86
C LYS A 88 5.94 -12.51 -23.30
N VAL A 89 5.32 -13.48 -23.96
CA VAL A 89 6.03 -14.66 -24.45
C VAL A 89 6.03 -14.63 -25.96
N THR A 90 7.22 -14.78 -26.52
CA THR A 90 7.39 -14.99 -27.96
C THR A 90 8.17 -16.28 -28.16
N TYR A 91 7.94 -16.94 -29.29
CA TYR A 91 8.71 -18.11 -29.65
C TYR A 91 9.14 -18.06 -31.12
N LEU A 92 10.24 -18.69 -31.40
CA LEU A 92 10.83 -18.70 -32.72
C LEU A 92 10.60 -20.06 -33.42
#